data_70912fad642e60714db02d454d56d3ba
#
_entry.id   70912fad642e60714db02d454d56d3ba
#
_cell.length_a   1.000
_cell.length_b   1.000
_cell.length_c   1.000
_cell.angle_alpha   90.00
_cell.angle_beta   90.00
_cell.angle_gamma   90.00
#
_symmetry.space_group_name_H-M   'P 1'
#
loop_
_entity.id
_entity.type
_entity.pdbx_description
1 polymer ?
#
loop_
_entity_poly.entity_id
_entity_poly.type
_entity_poly.pdbx_seq_one_letter_code
_entity_poly.pdbx_strand_id
1 'polypeptide(L)'
;PCLPDHQFTLVEPMERRIEWLHECVDEMGLDNVSIVRSRANAVIEAVRGSNGGRKGRGEDAVDLDGNPIPVRHPFAVVTCRAVAPMTKLSGWTLPLLDKGGRLVALKGRSAQEEIVKATKEISKNGGIHPRVVEAEVGPGLEPTHVLMVDKR
;
A
#
# COMPACT_ATOMS: atom_id res chain seq x y z
N PRO A 1 2.69 -16.50 12.19
CA PRO A 1 2.53 -15.12 11.74
C PRO A 1 2.27 -14.18 12.92
N CYS A 2 2.78 -12.92 12.82
CA CYS A 2 2.65 -11.96 13.92
C CYS A 2 1.25 -11.36 14.05
N LEU A 3 0.44 -11.44 13.01
CA LEU A 3 -0.92 -10.83 12.92
C LEU A 3 -1.92 -11.80 12.28
N PRO A 4 -2.30 -12.88 12.95
CA PRO A 4 -3.16 -13.91 12.37
C PRO A 4 -4.58 -13.42 12.07
N ASP A 5 -5.08 -12.44 12.83
CA ASP A 5 -6.45 -11.91 12.70
C ASP A 5 -6.57 -10.79 11.66
N HIS A 6 -5.49 -10.47 10.93
CA HIS A 6 -5.49 -9.44 9.91
C HIS A 6 -5.47 -10.06 8.51
N GLN A 7 -6.16 -9.42 7.57
CA GLN A 7 -6.11 -9.78 6.16
C GLN A 7 -5.07 -8.94 5.44
N PHE A 8 -4.27 -9.57 4.63
CA PHE A 8 -3.21 -8.93 3.85
C PHE A 8 -3.51 -9.04 2.35
N THR A 9 -3.27 -7.96 1.62
CA THR A 9 -3.32 -7.95 0.16
C THR A 9 -1.96 -7.51 -0.36
N LEU A 10 -1.29 -8.40 -1.08
CA LEU A 10 -0.03 -8.11 -1.77
C LEU A 10 -0.34 -7.68 -3.20
N VAL A 11 0.14 -6.50 -3.60
CA VAL A 11 -0.09 -5.95 -4.94
C VAL A 11 1.25 -5.83 -5.65
N GLU A 12 1.43 -6.59 -6.72
CA GLU A 12 2.67 -6.62 -7.51
C GLU A 12 2.32 -6.75 -9.01
N PRO A 13 2.85 -5.90 -9.90
CA PRO A 13 2.56 -5.99 -11.33
C PRO A 13 3.41 -7.02 -12.08
N MET A 14 4.56 -7.42 -11.56
CA MET A 14 5.50 -8.31 -12.27
C MET A 14 5.13 -9.79 -12.06
N GLU A 15 4.83 -10.49 -13.15
CA GLU A 15 4.45 -11.89 -13.15
C GLU A 15 5.41 -12.80 -12.38
N ARG A 16 6.70 -12.71 -12.68
CA ARG A 16 7.73 -13.51 -12.01
C ARG A 16 7.80 -13.31 -10.50
N ARG A 17 7.46 -12.10 -10.01
CA ARG A 17 7.37 -11.85 -8.57
C ARG A 17 6.09 -12.39 -7.96
N ILE A 18 5.01 -12.41 -8.72
CA ILE A 18 3.75 -13.05 -8.31
C ILE A 18 3.94 -14.53 -8.10
N GLU A 19 4.60 -15.23 -9.03
CA GLU A 19 4.95 -16.65 -8.88
C GLU A 19 5.71 -16.90 -7.59
N TRP A 20 6.77 -16.13 -7.35
CA TRP A 20 7.56 -16.22 -6.12
C TRP A 20 6.75 -15.91 -4.85
N LEU A 21 5.83 -14.93 -4.90
CA LEU A 21 4.98 -14.61 -3.75
C LEU A 21 4.02 -15.76 -3.44
N HIS A 22 3.46 -16.43 -4.46
CA HIS A 22 2.64 -17.63 -4.26
C HIS A 22 3.44 -18.75 -3.60
N GLU A 23 4.64 -19.05 -4.08
CA GLU A 23 5.53 -20.04 -3.46
C GLU A 23 5.80 -19.70 -1.98
N CYS A 24 6.10 -18.44 -1.67
CA CYS A 24 6.32 -18.01 -0.28
C CYS A 24 5.08 -18.16 0.61
N VAL A 25 3.90 -17.79 0.11
CA VAL A 25 2.64 -17.90 0.86
C VAL A 25 2.31 -19.36 1.14
N ASP A 26 2.46 -20.23 0.14
CA ASP A 26 2.21 -21.67 0.25
C ASP A 26 3.20 -22.35 1.21
N GLU A 27 4.49 -22.09 1.06
CA GLU A 27 5.54 -22.66 1.92
C GLU A 27 5.39 -22.23 3.40
N MET A 28 4.97 -20.99 3.63
CA MET A 28 4.72 -20.49 4.98
C MET A 28 3.33 -20.82 5.53
N GLY A 29 2.45 -21.44 4.74
CA GLY A 29 1.09 -21.80 5.13
C GLY A 29 0.24 -20.58 5.55
N LEU A 30 0.32 -19.47 4.79
CA LEU A 30 -0.41 -18.25 5.11
C LEU A 30 -1.80 -18.25 4.46
N ASP A 31 -2.83 -18.39 5.27
CA ASP A 31 -4.24 -18.43 4.84
C ASP A 31 -4.92 -17.05 4.82
N ASN A 32 -4.27 -16.03 5.39
CA ASN A 32 -4.75 -14.67 5.51
C ASN A 32 -4.11 -13.69 4.51
N VAL A 33 -3.48 -14.18 3.45
CA VAL A 33 -2.79 -13.39 2.42
C VAL A 33 -3.43 -13.60 1.07
N SER A 34 -3.86 -12.51 0.43
CA SER A 34 -4.31 -12.49 -0.97
C SER A 34 -3.26 -11.82 -1.84
N ILE A 35 -3.02 -12.37 -3.02
CA ILE A 35 -2.07 -11.82 -4.00
C ILE A 35 -2.84 -11.32 -5.22
N VAL A 36 -2.53 -10.09 -5.65
CA VAL A 36 -3.18 -9.44 -6.79
C VAL A 36 -2.10 -8.96 -7.77
N ARG A 37 -2.09 -9.51 -8.98
CA ARG A 37 -1.20 -9.05 -10.04
C ARG A 37 -1.72 -7.76 -10.65
N SER A 38 -1.42 -6.64 -10.04
CA SER A 38 -2.00 -5.35 -10.44
C SER A 38 -1.06 -4.18 -10.17
N ARG A 39 -1.40 -3.05 -10.77
CA ARG A 39 -0.87 -1.75 -10.39
C ARG A 39 -1.82 -1.09 -9.39
N ALA A 40 -1.28 -0.21 -8.55
CA ALA A 40 -2.06 0.50 -7.54
C ALA A 40 -3.31 1.22 -8.09
N ASN A 41 -3.25 1.74 -9.31
CA ASN A 41 -4.37 2.46 -9.93
C ASN A 41 -5.64 1.60 -10.06
N ALA A 42 -5.51 0.34 -10.51
CA ALA A 42 -6.66 -0.56 -10.65
C ALA A 42 -7.24 -0.96 -9.28
N VAL A 43 -6.37 -1.14 -8.28
CA VAL A 43 -6.82 -1.39 -6.89
C VAL A 43 -7.54 -0.16 -6.31
N ILE A 44 -7.07 1.06 -6.61
CA ILE A 44 -7.76 2.31 -6.23
C ILE A 44 -9.16 2.39 -6.86
N GLU A 45 -9.30 1.99 -8.12
CA GLU A 45 -10.59 1.94 -8.81
C GLU A 45 -11.53 0.93 -8.16
N ALA A 46 -11.05 -0.27 -7.82
CA ALA A 46 -11.82 -1.27 -7.11
C ALA A 46 -12.34 -0.77 -5.76
N VAL A 47 -11.48 -0.14 -4.95
CA VAL A 47 -11.84 0.46 -3.65
C VAL A 47 -12.86 1.59 -3.81
N ARG A 48 -12.68 2.49 -4.79
CA ARG A 48 -13.59 3.63 -5.03
C ARG A 48 -14.96 3.19 -5.54
N GLY A 49 -15.00 2.18 -6.36
CA GLY A 49 -16.26 1.66 -6.91
C GLY A 49 -17.14 1.04 -5.84
N SER A 50 -16.55 0.47 -4.81
CA SER A 50 -17.29 -0.10 -3.67
C SER A 50 -17.90 0.96 -2.76
N ASN A 51 -17.28 2.13 -2.62
CA ASN A 51 -17.70 3.20 -1.70
C ASN A 51 -18.72 4.20 -2.28
N GLY A 52 -18.92 4.21 -3.58
CA GLY A 52 -19.79 5.17 -4.22
C GLY A 52 -21.02 4.51 -4.80
N GLY A 53 -22.20 4.63 -4.18
CA GLY A 53 -23.51 4.08 -4.56
C GLY A 53 -23.98 4.24 -6.02
N ARG A 54 -23.08 4.34 -6.98
CA ARG A 54 -23.28 4.12 -8.40
C ARG A 54 -22.80 2.70 -8.72
N LYS A 55 -23.76 1.76 -8.73
CA LYS A 55 -23.57 0.43 -9.32
C LYS A 55 -22.81 0.58 -10.65
N GLY A 56 -21.69 -0.13 -10.79
CA GLY A 56 -21.06 -0.40 -12.07
C GLY A 56 -19.59 -0.02 -12.27
N ARG A 57 -18.95 0.81 -11.43
CA ARG A 57 -17.55 1.23 -11.71
C ARG A 57 -16.46 0.49 -10.94
N GLY A 58 -16.76 -0.18 -9.85
CA GLY A 58 -15.77 -0.90 -9.04
C GLY A 58 -15.84 -2.41 -9.22
N GLU A 59 -16.97 -2.91 -9.72
CA GLU A 59 -17.14 -4.33 -10.05
C GLU A 59 -16.36 -4.73 -11.31
N ASP A 60 -16.00 -3.75 -12.15
CA ASP A 60 -15.29 -3.94 -13.43
C ASP A 60 -13.76 -3.76 -13.31
N ALA A 61 -13.23 -3.42 -12.14
CA ALA A 61 -11.79 -3.31 -11.96
C ALA A 61 -11.15 -4.70 -12.03
N VAL A 62 -10.32 -4.90 -13.04
CA VAL A 62 -9.61 -6.17 -13.28
C VAL A 62 -8.12 -6.01 -13.04
N ASP A 63 -7.50 -7.10 -12.67
CA ASP A 63 -6.06 -7.23 -12.56
C ASP A 63 -5.39 -7.34 -13.96
N LEU A 64 -4.07 -7.52 -14.00
CA LEU A 64 -3.33 -7.64 -15.27
C LEU A 64 -3.58 -8.96 -16.01
N ASP A 65 -4.23 -9.92 -15.39
CA ASP A 65 -4.63 -11.20 -15.96
C ASP A 65 -6.11 -11.21 -16.38
N GLY A 66 -6.82 -10.08 -16.20
CA GLY A 66 -8.23 -9.93 -16.53
C GLY A 66 -9.20 -10.46 -15.46
N ASN A 67 -8.72 -10.83 -14.28
CA ASN A 67 -9.56 -11.30 -13.20
C ASN A 67 -10.09 -10.12 -12.37
N PRO A 68 -11.31 -10.21 -11.81
CA PRO A 68 -11.83 -9.19 -10.92
C PRO A 68 -10.91 -9.00 -9.70
N ILE A 69 -10.57 -7.74 -9.39
CA ILE A 69 -9.78 -7.44 -8.20
C ILE A 69 -10.64 -7.72 -6.95
N PRO A 70 -10.21 -8.60 -6.03
CA PRO A 70 -11.03 -9.02 -4.89
C PRO A 70 -11.03 -8.02 -3.72
N VAL A 71 -10.64 -6.76 -3.96
CA VAL A 71 -10.60 -5.70 -2.95
C VAL A 71 -11.91 -4.90 -3.00
N ARG A 72 -12.63 -4.86 -1.89
CA ARG A 72 -13.94 -4.18 -1.77
C ARG A 72 -13.95 -3.04 -0.77
N HIS A 73 -12.94 -2.93 0.08
CA HIS A 73 -12.87 -1.94 1.15
C HIS A 73 -11.51 -1.27 1.18
N PRO A 74 -11.42 0.00 1.62
CA PRO A 74 -10.15 0.64 1.92
C PRO A 74 -9.37 -0.12 3.00
N PHE A 75 -8.08 0.14 3.06
CA PHE A 75 -7.17 -0.50 4.00
C PHE A 75 -6.92 0.38 5.23
N ALA A 76 -6.82 -0.24 6.40
CA ALA A 76 -6.39 0.45 7.62
C ALA A 76 -4.90 0.85 7.53
N VAL A 77 -4.08 0.02 6.91
CA VAL A 77 -2.65 0.27 6.73
C VAL A 77 -2.24 -0.07 5.29
N VAL A 78 -1.46 0.81 4.69
CA VAL A 78 -0.75 0.54 3.43
C VAL A 78 0.75 0.62 3.71
N THR A 79 1.49 -0.41 3.36
CA THR A 79 2.95 -0.42 3.49
C THR A 79 3.61 -0.62 2.14
N CYS A 80 4.80 -0.04 1.97
CA CYS A 80 5.60 -0.20 0.76
C CYS A 80 7.08 0.05 1.02
N ARG A 81 7.92 -0.46 0.12
CA ARG A 81 9.37 -0.27 0.15
C ARG A 81 9.88 0.03 -1.27
N ALA A 82 10.76 1.04 -1.38
CA ALA A 82 11.52 1.36 -2.60
C ALA A 82 10.69 1.43 -3.90
N VAL A 83 9.45 1.95 -3.82
CA VAL A 83 8.53 1.99 -4.97
C VAL A 83 8.73 3.25 -5.81
N ALA A 84 8.64 4.44 -5.19
CA ALA A 84 8.72 5.72 -5.88
C ALA A 84 8.99 6.88 -4.90
N PRO A 85 9.41 8.06 -5.39
CA PRO A 85 9.41 9.28 -4.58
C PRO A 85 8.02 9.60 -4.05
N MET A 86 7.94 10.23 -2.87
CA MET A 86 6.68 10.52 -2.18
C MET A 86 5.72 11.37 -3.00
N THR A 87 6.21 12.21 -3.91
CA THR A 87 5.40 12.98 -4.86
C THR A 87 4.49 12.13 -5.74
N LYS A 88 4.93 10.93 -6.14
CA LYS A 88 4.13 9.94 -6.89
C LYS A 88 3.43 8.97 -5.94
N LEU A 89 4.16 8.50 -4.92
CA LEU A 89 3.71 7.48 -3.99
C LEU A 89 2.43 7.90 -3.25
N SER A 90 2.29 9.17 -2.87
CA SER A 90 1.09 9.69 -2.21
C SER A 90 -0.19 9.45 -3.03
N GLY A 91 -0.12 9.59 -4.35
CA GLY A 91 -1.26 9.32 -5.25
C GLY A 91 -1.59 7.85 -5.43
N TRP A 92 -0.64 6.96 -5.17
CA TRP A 92 -0.81 5.50 -5.30
C TRP A 92 -1.20 4.80 -4.00
N THR A 93 -0.95 5.42 -2.86
CA THR A 93 -1.13 4.78 -1.55
C THR A 93 -2.23 5.43 -0.71
N LEU A 94 -2.26 6.76 -0.61
CA LEU A 94 -3.25 7.44 0.24
C LEU A 94 -4.71 7.21 -0.21
N PRO A 95 -5.04 7.09 -1.51
CA PRO A 95 -6.40 6.75 -1.93
C PRO A 95 -6.86 5.34 -1.56
N LEU A 96 -5.93 4.43 -1.23
CA LEU A 96 -6.22 3.07 -0.77
C LEU A 96 -6.58 3.01 0.72
N LEU A 97 -6.25 4.05 1.48
CA LEU A 97 -6.48 4.09 2.93
C LEU A 97 -7.91 4.50 3.28
N ASP A 98 -8.44 3.85 4.29
CA ASP A 98 -9.64 4.30 4.98
C ASP A 98 -9.37 5.57 5.80
N LYS A 99 -10.44 6.23 6.25
CA LYS A 99 -10.33 7.36 7.20
C LYS A 99 -9.66 6.89 8.49
N GLY A 100 -8.68 7.64 8.95
CA GLY A 100 -7.85 7.26 10.10
C GLY A 100 -6.80 6.19 9.80
N GLY A 101 -6.76 5.66 8.58
CA GLY A 101 -5.74 4.71 8.14
C GLY A 101 -4.35 5.34 7.99
N ARG A 102 -3.34 4.52 7.81
CA ARG A 102 -1.94 4.97 7.83
C ARG A 102 -1.11 4.37 6.70
N LEU A 103 -0.37 5.23 6.01
CA LEU A 103 0.74 4.83 5.16
C LEU A 103 2.01 4.62 6.01
N VAL A 104 2.68 3.50 5.80
CA VAL A 104 3.97 3.14 6.39
C VAL A 104 4.94 2.79 5.26
N ALA A 105 5.78 3.73 4.86
CA ALA A 105 6.69 3.56 3.74
C ALA A 105 8.14 3.47 4.23
N LEU A 106 8.80 2.36 3.93
CA LEU A 106 10.23 2.23 4.23
C LEU A 106 11.02 3.04 3.19
N LYS A 107 11.81 3.97 3.69
CA LYS A 107 12.57 4.94 2.89
C LYS A 107 14.04 4.96 3.29
N GLY A 108 14.84 5.65 2.51
CA GLY A 108 16.21 5.97 2.85
C GLY A 108 16.36 7.27 3.65
N ARG A 109 17.58 7.73 3.82
CA ARG A 109 17.94 8.94 4.60
C ARG A 109 17.29 10.22 4.10
N SER A 110 16.88 10.28 2.82
CA SER A 110 16.19 11.44 2.21
C SER A 110 14.69 11.52 2.52
N ALA A 111 14.15 10.66 3.39
CA ALA A 111 12.71 10.59 3.68
C ALA A 111 12.10 11.93 4.11
N GLN A 112 12.83 12.72 4.93
CA GLN A 112 12.37 14.02 5.38
C GLN A 112 12.29 15.04 4.24
N GLU A 113 13.26 15.02 3.33
CA GLU A 113 13.24 15.88 2.13
C GLU A 113 12.11 15.50 1.18
N GLU A 114 11.81 14.20 1.08
CA GLU A 114 10.69 13.72 0.27
C GLU A 114 9.34 14.23 0.79
N ILE A 115 9.14 14.32 2.11
CA ILE A 115 7.94 14.93 2.72
C ILE A 115 7.81 16.40 2.29
N VAL A 116 8.89 17.17 2.43
CA VAL A 116 8.88 18.60 2.08
C VAL A 116 8.51 18.79 0.60
N LYS A 117 9.13 18.02 -0.30
CA LYS A 117 8.86 18.08 -1.75
C LYS A 117 7.43 17.65 -2.11
N ALA A 118 6.84 16.74 -1.33
CA ALA A 118 5.54 16.13 -1.61
C ALA A 118 4.38 16.72 -0.79
N THR A 119 4.60 17.83 -0.07
CA THR A 119 3.59 18.40 0.84
C THR A 119 2.25 18.66 0.16
N LYS A 120 2.25 19.17 -1.08
CA LYS A 120 1.03 19.45 -1.85
C LYS A 120 0.31 18.17 -2.25
N GLU A 121 1.04 17.18 -2.74
CA GLU A 121 0.51 15.89 -3.19
C GLU A 121 -0.05 15.09 -2.03
N ILE A 122 0.63 15.09 -0.88
CA ILE A 122 0.16 14.47 0.37
C ILE A 122 -1.18 15.08 0.76
N SER A 123 -1.25 16.41 0.87
CA SER A 123 -2.47 17.13 1.26
C SER A 123 -3.61 16.91 0.26
N LYS A 124 -3.33 16.98 -1.05
CA LYS A 124 -4.30 16.74 -2.13
C LYS A 124 -4.93 15.35 -2.05
N ASN A 125 -4.18 14.35 -1.64
CA ASN A 125 -4.67 12.97 -1.48
C ASN A 125 -5.24 12.69 -0.07
N GLY A 126 -5.45 13.73 0.74
CA GLY A 126 -6.04 13.61 2.07
C GLY A 126 -5.08 13.11 3.15
N GLY A 127 -3.77 13.19 2.90
CA GLY A 127 -2.76 12.88 3.91
C GLY A 127 -2.58 14.00 4.91
N ILE A 128 -2.39 13.64 6.17
CA ILE A 128 -2.13 14.53 7.31
C ILE A 128 -0.99 13.96 8.16
N HIS A 129 -0.39 14.79 9.00
CA HIS A 129 0.67 14.42 9.94
C HIS A 129 1.84 13.63 9.31
N PRO A 130 2.40 14.07 8.17
CA PRO A 130 3.55 13.40 7.59
C PRO A 130 4.75 13.52 8.54
N ARG A 131 5.43 12.39 8.78
CA ARG A 131 6.58 12.32 9.68
C ARG A 131 7.52 11.20 9.29
N VAL A 132 8.78 11.31 9.72
CA VAL A 132 9.76 10.23 9.61
C VAL A 132 10.08 9.71 11.01
N VAL A 133 10.11 8.41 11.15
CA VAL A 133 10.51 7.71 12.38
C VAL A 133 11.69 6.82 12.03
N GLU A 134 12.71 6.82 12.86
CA GLU A 134 13.80 5.85 12.78
C GLU A 134 13.39 4.58 13.51
N ALA A 135 13.53 3.44 12.84
CA ALA A 135 13.25 2.14 13.41
C ALA A 135 14.55 1.33 13.50
N GLU A 136 14.87 0.92 14.70
CA GLU A 136 16.00 0.02 14.93
C GLU A 136 15.73 -1.35 14.29
N VAL A 137 16.71 -1.88 13.55
CA VAL A 137 16.59 -3.16 12.85
C VAL A 137 17.42 -4.27 13.48
N GLY A 138 18.28 -3.94 14.43
CA GLY A 138 19.07 -4.87 15.19
C GLY A 138 20.40 -4.31 15.72
N PRO A 139 21.06 -5.00 16.62
CA PRO A 139 22.32 -4.55 17.20
C PRO A 139 23.40 -4.33 16.14
N GLY A 140 24.00 -3.13 16.12
CA GLY A 140 25.08 -2.78 15.19
C GLY A 140 24.65 -2.51 13.75
N LEU A 141 23.35 -2.50 13.45
CA LEU A 141 22.82 -2.12 12.14
C LEU A 141 22.33 -0.66 12.16
N GLU A 142 22.45 0.02 11.01
CA GLU A 142 21.88 1.37 10.88
C GLU A 142 20.35 1.30 10.95
N PRO A 143 19.69 2.24 11.65
CA PRO A 143 18.24 2.32 11.69
C PRO A 143 17.66 2.53 10.28
N THR A 144 16.48 1.98 10.03
CA THR A 144 15.74 2.28 8.80
C THR A 144 14.82 3.48 9.03
N HIS A 145 14.64 4.28 7.97
CA HIS A 145 13.74 5.43 8.01
C HIS A 145 12.35 5.02 7.54
N VAL A 146 11.37 5.23 8.38
CA VAL A 146 9.96 4.94 8.11
C VAL A 146 9.21 6.25 7.95
N LEU A 147 8.76 6.52 6.72
CA LEU A 147 7.90 7.66 6.43
C LEU A 147 6.45 7.26 6.69
N MET A 148 5.78 8.00 7.55
CA MET A 148 4.39 7.75 7.93
C MET A 148 3.51 8.94 7.55
N VAL A 149 2.31 8.66 7.05
CA VAL A 149 1.27 9.65 6.75
C VAL A 149 -0.06 9.08 7.19
N ASP A 150 -0.81 9.85 7.97
CA ASP A 150 -2.16 9.46 8.37
C ASP A 150 -3.18 9.94 7.33
N LYS A 151 -4.29 9.23 7.17
CA LYS A 151 -5.40 9.59 6.26
C LYS A 151 -6.48 10.36 7.03
N ARG A 152 -6.91 11.49 6.46
CA ARG A 152 -8.04 12.28 6.99
C ARG A 152 -9.36 11.56 6.84
#